data_864f545146326a685055f254c60d5b67
#
_entry.id   864f545146326a685055f254c60d5b67
#
_cell.length_a   1.000
_cell.length_b   1.000
_cell.length_c   1.000
_cell.angle_alpha   90.00
_cell.angle_beta   90.00
_cell.angle_gamma   90.00
#
_symmetry.space_group_name_H-M   'P 1'
#
loop_
_entity.id
_entity.type
_entity.pdbx_description
1 polymer ?
#
loop_
_entity_poly.entity_id
_entity_poly.type
_entity_poly.pdbx_seq_one_letter_code
_entity_poly.pdbx_strand_id
1 'polypeptide(L)'
;MVRAERKYVDLVRQSTLGLFANWDPENPIKVGSYGRFDLDTTRFTVLGNIYDPEFQVLLDAVHGNFKMSDYPPELDPVEQDMIVTSTGARKHIFDPGANAKKENFKKASFKMNFKFLSGKRSAVLVVHKPRLYHVPRNKVLDVLYRIPELNGLFIVPSVYKCRAWSIYLSSKLEEIVSVALLPSKVGFDLEWWCSSDSDFLRQGTDKDGLASPLFSGKQKLPLIRRYMRGMPVPDPEPGDKFWIDGCPGWEPVDEDGYDDPIWEEDYEPNVARVWRRIMCKSSMQW
;
A
#
# COMPACT_ATOMS: atom_id res chain seq x y z
N MET A 1 -11.37 -15.68 4.09
CA MET A 1 -10.96 -14.27 4.36
C MET A 1 -9.52 -14.00 3.90
N VAL A 2 -8.53 -14.77 4.32
CA VAL A 2 -7.09 -14.60 3.94
C VAL A 2 -6.88 -14.47 2.42
N ARG A 3 -7.51 -15.30 1.62
CA ARG A 3 -7.38 -15.28 0.14
C ARG A 3 -7.96 -14.03 -0.50
N ALA A 4 -9.07 -13.52 0.03
CA ALA A 4 -9.66 -12.27 -0.44
C ALA A 4 -8.74 -11.08 -0.13
N GLU A 5 -8.11 -11.08 1.03
CA GLU A 5 -7.11 -10.11 1.43
C GLU A 5 -5.92 -10.10 0.45
N ARG A 6 -5.34 -11.28 0.17
CA ARG A 6 -4.23 -11.41 -0.80
C ARG A 6 -4.64 -10.86 -2.17
N LYS A 7 -5.80 -11.28 -2.69
CA LYS A 7 -6.30 -10.80 -3.99
C LYS A 7 -6.48 -9.29 -4.00
N TYR A 8 -7.05 -8.73 -2.95
CA TYR A 8 -7.24 -7.28 -2.83
C TYR A 8 -5.90 -6.53 -2.84
N VAL A 9 -4.96 -6.93 -2.00
CA VAL A 9 -3.64 -6.29 -1.89
C VAL A 9 -2.90 -6.35 -3.22
N ASP A 10 -2.95 -7.48 -3.92
CA ASP A 10 -2.31 -7.65 -5.22
C ASP A 10 -2.94 -6.74 -6.29
N LEU A 11 -4.27 -6.68 -6.37
CA LEU A 11 -4.98 -5.82 -7.32
C LEU A 11 -4.71 -4.32 -7.09
N VAL A 12 -4.71 -3.88 -5.83
CA VAL A 12 -4.40 -2.48 -5.49
C VAL A 12 -2.95 -2.16 -5.84
N ARG A 13 -2.02 -3.07 -5.53
CA ARG A 13 -0.61 -2.87 -5.82
C ARG A 13 -0.35 -2.75 -7.33
N GLN A 14 -0.98 -3.59 -8.14
CA GLN A 14 -0.90 -3.51 -9.61
C GLN A 14 -1.43 -2.16 -10.13
N SER A 15 -2.50 -1.65 -9.52
CA SER A 15 -3.17 -0.42 -9.93
C SER A 15 -2.48 0.86 -9.45
N THR A 16 -1.62 0.76 -8.44
CA THR A 16 -0.90 1.91 -7.84
C THR A 16 0.58 1.94 -8.20
N LEU A 17 1.02 1.12 -9.16
CA LEU A 17 2.43 1.02 -9.58
C LEU A 17 3.38 0.67 -8.43
N GLY A 18 2.90 -0.09 -7.44
CA GLY A 18 3.75 -0.65 -6.41
C GLY A 18 3.48 -0.23 -4.97
N LEU A 19 2.47 0.60 -4.70
CA LEU A 19 2.05 0.83 -3.32
C LEU A 19 1.38 -0.42 -2.75
N PHE A 20 1.57 -0.64 -1.47
CA PHE A 20 0.93 -1.73 -0.74
C PHE A 20 -0.34 -1.23 -0.07
N ALA A 21 -1.43 -1.97 -0.23
CA ALA A 21 -2.64 -1.74 0.53
C ALA A 21 -2.49 -2.34 1.93
N ASN A 22 -2.93 -1.59 2.94
CA ASN A 22 -3.15 -2.13 4.27
C ASN A 22 -4.60 -2.63 4.35
N TRP A 23 -4.78 -3.94 4.48
CA TRP A 23 -6.11 -4.56 4.60
C TRP A 23 -6.82 -4.17 5.90
N ASP A 24 -6.07 -3.74 6.89
CA ASP A 24 -6.55 -3.30 8.19
C ASP A 24 -6.06 -1.89 8.53
N PRO A 25 -6.60 -0.84 7.87
CA PRO A 25 -6.11 0.53 8.01
C PRO A 25 -6.21 1.11 9.42
N GLU A 26 -7.08 0.54 10.28
CA GLU A 26 -7.21 0.91 11.70
C GLU A 26 -5.98 0.50 12.52
N ASN A 27 -5.25 -0.53 12.08
CA ASN A 27 -3.92 -0.86 12.59
C ASN A 27 -2.86 -0.08 11.79
N PRO A 28 -2.50 1.14 12.22
CA PRO A 28 -1.77 2.05 11.35
C PRO A 28 -0.31 1.63 11.21
N ILE A 29 0.12 1.50 9.97
CA ILE A 29 1.54 1.43 9.62
C ILE A 29 2.12 2.84 9.71
N LYS A 30 3.23 3.00 10.41
CA LYS A 30 3.89 4.30 10.61
C LYS A 30 4.99 4.51 9.57
N VAL A 31 5.23 5.76 9.22
CA VAL A 31 6.43 6.14 8.45
C VAL A 31 7.68 5.70 9.22
N GLY A 32 8.65 5.16 8.52
CA GLY A 32 9.87 4.65 9.11
C GLY A 32 9.75 3.26 9.73
N SER A 33 8.57 2.64 9.74
CA SER A 33 8.44 1.25 10.16
C SER A 33 9.31 0.35 9.29
N TYR A 34 9.94 -0.65 9.88
CA TYR A 34 10.62 -1.71 9.15
C TYR A 34 10.10 -3.08 9.59
N GLY A 35 10.13 -4.05 8.67
CA GLY A 35 9.52 -5.33 8.93
C GLY A 35 9.53 -6.27 7.73
N ARG A 36 8.63 -7.24 7.77
CA ARG A 36 8.47 -8.27 6.74
C ARG A 36 7.00 -8.42 6.36
N PHE A 37 6.77 -8.83 5.13
CA PHE A 37 5.45 -9.31 4.74
C PHE A 37 5.30 -10.78 5.13
N ASP A 38 4.17 -11.11 5.69
CA ASP A 38 3.69 -12.47 5.82
C ASP A 38 3.22 -12.94 4.43
N LEU A 39 3.79 -14.05 3.94
CA LEU A 39 3.54 -14.51 2.57
C LEU A 39 2.14 -15.11 2.39
N ASP A 40 1.56 -15.63 3.45
CA ASP A 40 0.24 -16.26 3.40
C ASP A 40 -0.89 -15.21 3.50
N THR A 41 -0.70 -14.19 4.34
CA THR A 41 -1.71 -13.17 4.61
C THR A 41 -1.48 -11.87 3.86
N THR A 42 -0.30 -11.66 3.28
CA THR A 42 0.19 -10.40 2.68
C THR A 42 0.25 -9.23 3.66
N ARG A 43 0.11 -9.48 4.95
CA ARG A 43 0.18 -8.44 5.98
C ARG A 43 1.62 -8.04 6.26
N PHE A 44 1.80 -6.76 6.49
CA PHE A 44 3.09 -6.22 6.90
C PHE A 44 3.23 -6.34 8.42
N THR A 45 4.18 -7.19 8.86
CA THR A 45 4.54 -7.33 10.27
C THR A 45 5.63 -6.34 10.62
N VAL A 46 5.30 -5.37 11.44
CA VAL A 46 6.24 -4.35 11.93
C VAL A 46 7.15 -4.97 12.97
N LEU A 47 8.47 -4.86 12.78
CA LEU A 47 9.50 -5.28 13.74
C LEU A 47 10.05 -4.11 14.57
N GLY A 48 9.90 -2.87 14.08
CA GLY A 48 10.32 -1.66 14.77
C GLY A 48 10.15 -0.44 13.86
N ASN A 49 10.60 0.71 14.36
CA ASN A 49 10.56 1.96 13.61
C ASN A 49 11.91 2.68 13.71
N ILE A 50 12.36 3.31 12.63
CA ILE A 50 13.64 4.04 12.60
C ILE A 50 13.67 5.25 13.53
N TYR A 51 12.52 5.70 14.00
CA TYR A 51 12.37 6.81 14.94
C TYR A 51 12.30 6.35 16.40
N ASP A 52 12.31 5.02 16.66
CA ASP A 52 12.32 4.49 18.01
C ASP A 52 13.70 4.68 18.66
N PRO A 53 13.77 4.92 19.99
CA PRO A 53 15.04 5.10 20.70
C PRO A 53 16.01 3.92 20.54
N GLU A 54 15.48 2.71 20.48
CA GLU A 54 16.25 1.47 20.30
C GLU A 54 16.96 1.46 18.94
N PHE A 55 16.35 2.03 17.91
CA PHE A 55 16.97 2.12 16.60
C PHE A 55 18.12 3.13 16.56
N GLN A 56 18.05 4.19 17.39
CA GLN A 56 19.15 5.16 17.50
C GLN A 56 20.44 4.50 17.97
N VAL A 57 20.37 3.47 18.82
CA VAL A 57 21.55 2.72 19.27
C VAL A 57 22.25 2.03 18.09
N LEU A 58 21.47 1.47 17.15
CA LEU A 58 22.02 0.87 15.92
C LEU A 58 22.66 1.92 15.01
N LEU A 59 22.04 3.09 14.92
CA LEU A 59 22.60 4.21 14.17
C LEU A 59 23.91 4.72 14.76
N ASP A 60 23.98 4.88 16.06
CA ASP A 60 25.18 5.37 16.76
C ASP A 60 26.37 4.43 16.57
N ALA A 61 26.14 3.12 16.45
CA ALA A 61 27.18 2.13 16.18
C ALA A 61 27.80 2.28 14.78
N VAL A 62 27.03 2.78 13.80
CA VAL A 62 27.44 2.89 12.38
C VAL A 62 27.75 4.34 12.00
N HIS A 63 27.03 5.30 12.57
CA HIS A 63 27.05 6.72 12.23
C HIS A 63 26.93 7.60 13.49
N GLY A 64 27.94 7.59 14.34
CA GLY A 64 27.93 8.18 15.68
C GLY A 64 27.44 9.63 15.85
N ASN A 65 27.28 10.38 14.74
CA ASN A 65 26.79 11.76 14.77
C ASN A 65 25.42 11.95 14.09
N PHE A 66 24.80 10.89 13.60
CA PHE A 66 23.50 11.00 12.91
C PHE A 66 22.35 10.72 13.88
N LYS A 67 21.48 11.70 14.05
CA LYS A 67 20.30 11.56 14.92
C LYS A 67 19.03 11.59 14.09
N MET A 68 18.20 10.55 14.20
CA MET A 68 16.89 10.49 13.53
C MET A 68 15.96 11.63 13.97
N SER A 69 16.10 12.13 15.19
CA SER A 69 15.34 13.28 15.68
C SER A 69 15.53 14.56 14.87
N ASP A 70 16.68 14.70 14.19
CA ASP A 70 16.99 15.86 13.36
C ASP A 70 16.30 15.79 11.97
N TYR A 71 15.73 14.65 11.66
CA TYR A 71 15.06 14.34 10.38
C TYR A 71 13.66 13.79 10.60
N PRO A 72 12.75 14.53 11.25
CA PRO A 72 11.39 14.07 11.49
C PRO A 72 10.66 13.78 10.17
N PRO A 73 9.61 12.96 10.20
CA PRO A 73 8.78 12.73 9.02
C PRO A 73 8.24 14.04 8.45
N GLU A 74 8.36 14.20 7.15
CA GLU A 74 7.78 15.32 6.40
C GLU A 74 6.31 15.02 6.08
N LEU A 75 5.52 16.09 5.97
CA LEU A 75 4.09 16.01 5.79
C LEU A 75 3.68 16.85 4.60
N ASP A 76 3.10 16.22 3.59
CA ASP A 76 2.55 16.91 2.45
C ASP A 76 1.18 17.57 2.76
N PRO A 77 0.76 18.54 1.95
CA PRO A 77 -0.60 19.09 2.03
C PRO A 77 -1.67 18.02 1.90
N VAL A 78 -2.87 18.29 2.40
CA VAL A 78 -4.02 17.41 2.19
C VAL A 78 -4.32 17.31 0.71
N GLU A 79 -4.35 16.08 0.20
CA GLU A 79 -4.73 15.80 -1.18
C GLU A 79 -6.26 15.77 -1.38
N GLN A 80 -6.67 15.74 -2.64
CA GLN A 80 -8.05 15.42 -2.99
C GLN A 80 -8.34 13.93 -2.70
N ASP A 81 -9.62 13.55 -2.75
CA ASP A 81 -10.02 12.16 -2.55
C ASP A 81 -9.28 11.26 -3.54
N MET A 82 -8.58 10.26 -3.00
CA MET A 82 -7.87 9.28 -3.78
C MET A 82 -8.77 8.06 -4.03
N ILE A 83 -8.93 7.68 -5.28
CA ILE A 83 -9.71 6.50 -5.67
C ILE A 83 -8.83 5.60 -6.53
N VAL A 84 -8.51 4.43 -6.01
CA VAL A 84 -7.82 3.37 -6.73
C VAL A 84 -8.86 2.35 -7.19
N THR A 85 -8.83 2.02 -8.49
CA THR A 85 -9.67 0.98 -9.08
C THR A 85 -8.81 0.02 -9.86
N SER A 86 -8.98 -1.28 -9.66
CA SER A 86 -8.35 -2.29 -10.51
C SER A 86 -9.03 -2.39 -11.88
N THR A 87 -8.41 -3.11 -12.81
CA THR A 87 -8.79 -3.13 -14.24
C THR A 87 -10.26 -3.48 -14.50
N GLY A 88 -10.89 -4.28 -13.65
CA GLY A 88 -12.30 -4.68 -13.82
C GLY A 88 -13.32 -3.74 -13.16
N ALA A 89 -12.88 -2.66 -12.49
CA ALA A 89 -13.76 -1.69 -11.86
C ALA A 89 -13.76 -0.36 -12.59
N ARG A 90 -14.94 0.22 -12.82
CA ARG A 90 -15.13 1.52 -13.49
C ARG A 90 -15.92 2.47 -12.62
N LYS A 91 -15.49 3.74 -12.59
CA LYS A 91 -16.23 4.82 -11.92
C LYS A 91 -17.42 5.25 -12.74
N HIS A 92 -18.55 5.44 -12.07
CA HIS A 92 -19.80 5.92 -12.68
C HIS A 92 -20.39 7.10 -11.90
N ILE A 93 -21.28 7.86 -12.53
CA ILE A 93 -22.04 8.92 -11.87
C ILE A 93 -22.84 8.30 -10.73
N PHE A 94 -22.84 8.96 -9.57
CA PHE A 94 -23.51 8.48 -8.39
C PHE A 94 -25.04 8.43 -8.61
N ASP A 95 -25.60 7.23 -8.47
CA ASP A 95 -27.03 6.99 -8.34
C ASP A 95 -27.28 5.97 -7.23
N PRO A 96 -27.86 6.37 -6.11
CA PRO A 96 -28.07 5.49 -4.95
C PRO A 96 -29.14 4.44 -5.17
N GLY A 97 -29.80 4.42 -6.32
CA GLY A 97 -30.91 3.52 -6.62
C GLY A 97 -32.28 4.03 -6.17
N ALA A 98 -33.34 3.32 -6.60
CA ALA A 98 -34.73 3.73 -6.39
C ALA A 98 -35.18 3.77 -4.93
N ASN A 99 -34.58 2.94 -4.07
CA ASN A 99 -34.97 2.80 -2.67
C ASN A 99 -34.31 3.84 -1.74
N ALA A 100 -33.34 4.60 -2.24
CA ALA A 100 -32.60 5.57 -1.46
C ALA A 100 -33.12 6.99 -1.71
N LYS A 101 -33.43 7.72 -0.63
CA LYS A 101 -33.85 9.13 -0.74
C LYS A 101 -32.67 9.98 -1.18
N LYS A 102 -32.66 10.47 -2.42
CA LYS A 102 -31.58 11.29 -3.01
C LYS A 102 -31.20 12.51 -2.17
N GLU A 103 -32.14 13.02 -1.38
CA GLU A 103 -31.92 14.15 -0.47
C GLU A 103 -30.87 13.87 0.62
N ASN A 104 -30.79 12.63 1.09
CA ASN A 104 -29.82 12.23 2.11
C ASN A 104 -28.37 12.40 1.65
N PHE A 105 -28.13 12.39 0.34
CA PHE A 105 -26.80 12.48 -0.26
C PHE A 105 -26.39 13.88 -0.72
N LYS A 106 -27.25 14.90 -0.51
CA LYS A 106 -26.92 16.28 -0.89
C LYS A 106 -25.74 16.85 -0.12
N LYS A 107 -25.53 16.40 1.12
CA LYS A 107 -24.46 16.82 2.03
C LYS A 107 -23.29 15.84 2.08
N ALA A 108 -23.27 14.83 1.22
CA ALA A 108 -22.18 13.86 1.20
C ALA A 108 -20.84 14.53 0.87
N SER A 109 -19.82 14.24 1.67
CA SER A 109 -18.44 14.71 1.42
C SER A 109 -17.81 13.98 0.25
N PHE A 110 -18.22 12.73 0.02
CA PHE A 110 -17.83 11.89 -1.11
C PHE A 110 -19.04 11.07 -1.57
N LYS A 111 -19.15 10.81 -2.87
CA LYS A 111 -20.14 9.91 -3.45
C LYS A 111 -19.71 9.42 -4.82
N MET A 112 -19.81 8.10 -5.06
CA MET A 112 -19.41 7.47 -6.33
C MET A 112 -20.13 6.14 -6.51
N ASN A 113 -20.38 5.78 -7.76
CA ASN A 113 -20.75 4.43 -8.15
C ASN A 113 -19.56 3.72 -8.78
N PHE A 114 -19.43 2.44 -8.49
CA PHE A 114 -18.47 1.54 -9.10
C PHE A 114 -19.21 0.43 -9.82
N LYS A 115 -18.95 0.29 -11.11
CA LYS A 115 -19.43 -0.83 -11.91
C LYS A 115 -18.32 -1.86 -12.04
N PHE A 116 -18.61 -3.10 -11.70
CA PHE A 116 -17.69 -4.24 -11.76
C PHE A 116 -18.07 -5.14 -12.92
N LEU A 117 -17.04 -5.64 -13.62
CA LEU A 117 -17.22 -6.55 -14.74
C LEU A 117 -17.38 -7.98 -14.22
N SER A 118 -18.21 -8.78 -14.92
CA SER A 118 -18.33 -10.22 -14.63
C SER A 118 -17.07 -11.00 -14.97
N GLY A 119 -16.89 -12.15 -14.32
CA GLY A 119 -15.81 -13.10 -14.57
C GLY A 119 -14.48 -12.78 -13.90
N LYS A 120 -14.33 -11.58 -13.28
CA LYS A 120 -13.11 -11.16 -12.59
C LYS A 120 -13.44 -10.47 -11.28
N ARG A 121 -12.62 -10.72 -10.27
CA ARG A 121 -12.64 -9.90 -9.06
C ARG A 121 -11.93 -8.58 -9.33
N SER A 122 -12.47 -7.53 -8.77
CA SER A 122 -11.92 -6.19 -8.91
C SER A 122 -11.90 -5.48 -7.57
N ALA A 123 -10.87 -4.71 -7.33
CA ALA A 123 -10.67 -3.97 -6.10
C ALA A 123 -10.96 -2.49 -6.28
N VAL A 124 -11.56 -1.90 -5.27
CA VAL A 124 -11.70 -0.45 -5.11
C VAL A 124 -11.19 -0.05 -3.75
N LEU A 125 -10.39 1.00 -3.71
CA LEU A 125 -10.00 1.69 -2.50
C LEU A 125 -10.37 3.16 -2.64
N VAL A 126 -11.12 3.67 -1.69
CA VAL A 126 -11.42 5.10 -1.53
C VAL A 126 -10.72 5.61 -0.28
N VAL A 127 -9.94 6.65 -0.44
CA VAL A 127 -9.23 7.33 0.66
C VAL A 127 -9.66 8.79 0.66
N HIS A 128 -10.41 9.19 1.70
CA HIS A 128 -10.94 10.54 1.79
C HIS A 128 -9.88 11.51 2.31
N LYS A 129 -9.54 12.50 1.47
CA LYS A 129 -8.60 13.59 1.77
C LYS A 129 -7.32 13.11 2.45
N PRO A 130 -6.55 12.21 1.80
CA PRO A 130 -5.33 11.69 2.38
C PRO A 130 -4.28 12.78 2.58
N ARG A 131 -3.34 12.48 3.49
CA ARG A 131 -2.05 13.18 3.61
C ARG A 131 -0.93 12.18 3.46
N LEU A 132 0.05 12.53 2.65
CA LEU A 132 1.27 11.73 2.55
C LEU A 132 2.24 12.16 3.66
N TYR A 133 2.68 11.17 4.42
CA TYR A 133 3.77 11.27 5.38
C TYR A 133 4.96 10.53 4.80
N HIS A 134 6.14 11.12 4.83
CA HIS A 134 7.34 10.47 4.29
C HIS A 134 8.59 10.81 5.07
N VAL A 135 9.59 9.91 5.01
CA VAL A 135 10.93 10.21 5.53
C VAL A 135 11.61 11.22 4.61
N PRO A 136 12.49 12.11 5.13
CA PRO A 136 13.35 12.97 4.32
C PRO A 136 14.31 12.12 3.47
N ARG A 137 13.88 11.80 2.20
CA ARG A 137 14.49 10.73 1.36
C ARG A 137 15.98 10.88 1.14
N ASN A 138 16.43 12.07 0.79
CA ASN A 138 17.80 12.31 0.32
C ASN A 138 18.88 12.21 1.42
N LYS A 139 18.49 12.15 2.69
CA LYS A 139 19.44 12.13 3.81
C LYS A 139 19.33 10.84 4.63
N VAL A 140 18.09 10.41 4.88
CA VAL A 140 17.82 9.30 5.79
C VAL A 140 18.11 7.96 5.12
N LEU A 141 17.65 7.75 3.89
CA LEU A 141 17.79 6.45 3.22
C LEU A 141 19.25 6.07 2.97
N ASP A 142 20.12 7.03 2.68
CA ASP A 142 21.56 6.79 2.49
C ASP A 142 22.24 6.28 3.77
N VAL A 143 21.85 6.84 4.90
CA VAL A 143 22.37 6.41 6.21
C VAL A 143 21.84 5.03 6.56
N LEU A 144 20.52 4.81 6.41
CA LEU A 144 19.87 3.54 6.69
C LEU A 144 20.40 2.39 5.84
N TYR A 145 20.89 2.68 4.64
CA TYR A 145 21.49 1.65 3.78
C TYR A 145 22.67 0.93 4.45
N ARG A 146 23.40 1.59 5.32
CA ARG A 146 24.59 1.02 5.98
C ARG A 146 24.25 0.18 7.23
N ILE A 147 23.00 0.19 7.69
CA ILE A 147 22.56 -0.56 8.88
C ILE A 147 22.36 -2.03 8.52
N PRO A 148 23.17 -2.99 9.02
CA PRO A 148 23.08 -4.39 8.62
C PRO A 148 21.74 -5.04 9.01
N GLU A 149 21.15 -4.64 10.12
CA GLU A 149 19.89 -5.15 10.68
C GLU A 149 18.71 -4.96 9.74
N LEU A 150 18.80 -4.01 8.82
CA LEU A 150 17.78 -3.79 7.79
C LEU A 150 17.96 -4.67 6.55
N ASN A 151 18.96 -5.57 6.53
CA ASN A 151 19.14 -6.47 5.40
C ASN A 151 17.98 -7.48 5.31
N GLY A 152 17.39 -7.61 4.14
CA GLY A 152 16.26 -8.51 3.91
C GLY A 152 14.94 -8.04 4.51
N LEU A 153 14.89 -6.85 5.13
CA LEU A 153 13.69 -6.22 5.62
C LEU A 153 13.17 -5.17 4.63
N PHE A 154 11.87 -4.94 4.69
CA PHE A 154 11.26 -3.77 4.08
C PHE A 154 11.31 -2.60 5.04
N ILE A 155 11.53 -1.41 4.51
CA ILE A 155 11.30 -0.15 5.20
C ILE A 155 10.11 0.55 4.56
N VAL A 156 9.37 1.29 5.35
CA VAL A 156 8.21 2.08 4.94
C VAL A 156 8.59 3.54 4.85
N PRO A 157 9.06 4.03 3.69
CA PRO A 157 9.48 5.43 3.55
C PRO A 157 8.32 6.40 3.44
N SER A 158 7.12 5.95 3.05
CA SER A 158 5.96 6.82 2.98
C SER A 158 4.64 6.10 3.26
N VAL A 159 3.70 6.82 3.84
CA VAL A 159 2.37 6.33 4.23
C VAL A 159 1.32 7.39 3.93
N TYR A 160 0.23 6.99 3.28
CA TYR A 160 -0.97 7.81 3.17
C TYR A 160 -1.83 7.62 4.41
N LYS A 161 -2.12 8.71 5.11
CA LYS A 161 -3.01 8.72 6.27
C LYS A 161 -4.29 9.47 5.95
N CYS A 162 -5.42 9.02 6.49
CA CYS A 162 -6.71 9.64 6.25
C CYS A 162 -7.68 9.47 7.43
N ARG A 163 -8.77 10.25 7.40
CA ARG A 163 -9.86 10.15 8.36
C ARG A 163 -10.94 9.15 7.98
N ALA A 164 -11.08 8.87 6.69
CA ALA A 164 -12.10 7.95 6.24
C ALA A 164 -11.58 7.15 5.04
N TRP A 165 -11.89 5.87 5.03
CA TRP A 165 -11.48 4.94 3.99
C TRP A 165 -12.56 3.89 3.72
N SER A 166 -12.61 3.39 2.49
CA SER A 166 -13.49 2.30 2.09
C SER A 166 -12.75 1.35 1.17
N ILE A 167 -12.77 0.08 1.51
CA ILE A 167 -12.18 -1.04 0.78
C ILE A 167 -13.31 -1.91 0.26
N TYR A 168 -13.27 -2.24 -1.02
CA TYR A 168 -14.22 -3.16 -1.61
C TYR A 168 -13.49 -4.12 -2.57
N LEU A 169 -13.75 -5.41 -2.42
CA LEU A 169 -13.39 -6.44 -3.37
C LEU A 169 -14.67 -7.03 -3.95
N SER A 170 -14.86 -6.93 -5.26
CA SER A 170 -16.06 -7.41 -5.93
C SER A 170 -16.17 -8.94 -5.89
N SER A 171 -17.41 -9.42 -6.06
CA SER A 171 -17.66 -10.79 -6.48
C SER A 171 -17.17 -11.00 -7.94
N LYS A 172 -17.34 -12.22 -8.47
CA LYS A 172 -17.10 -12.50 -9.89
C LYS A 172 -18.31 -12.14 -10.78
N LEU A 173 -19.39 -11.64 -10.17
CA LEU A 173 -20.62 -11.26 -10.88
C LEU A 173 -20.55 -9.80 -11.30
N GLU A 174 -21.28 -9.46 -12.37
CA GLU A 174 -21.49 -8.05 -12.72
C GLU A 174 -22.32 -7.39 -11.62
N GLU A 175 -21.81 -6.31 -11.05
CA GLU A 175 -22.49 -5.58 -10.00
C GLU A 175 -22.22 -4.08 -10.06
N ILE A 176 -23.11 -3.29 -9.48
CA ILE A 176 -22.92 -1.85 -9.30
C ILE A 176 -23.04 -1.57 -7.80
N VAL A 177 -21.99 -0.98 -7.27
CA VAL A 177 -21.90 -0.61 -5.86
C VAL A 177 -21.84 0.90 -5.74
N SER A 178 -22.77 1.47 -4.98
CA SER A 178 -22.79 2.90 -4.66
C SER A 178 -22.19 3.11 -3.28
N VAL A 179 -21.27 4.06 -3.18
CA VAL A 179 -20.59 4.41 -1.92
C VAL A 179 -20.70 5.91 -1.68
N ALA A 180 -21.02 6.30 -0.46
CA ALA A 180 -21.07 7.69 -0.06
C ALA A 180 -20.53 7.88 1.36
N LEU A 181 -19.87 9.03 1.60
CA LEU A 181 -19.42 9.47 2.92
C LEU A 181 -20.31 10.62 3.38
N LEU A 182 -21.08 10.37 4.38
CA LEU A 182 -22.11 11.27 4.89
C LEU A 182 -21.67 11.95 6.20
N PRO A 183 -22.15 13.15 6.50
CA PRO A 183 -22.07 13.67 7.86
C PRO A 183 -22.87 12.76 8.79
N SER A 184 -22.30 12.37 9.92
CA SER A 184 -23.03 11.62 10.94
C SER A 184 -24.20 12.44 11.49
N LYS A 185 -25.26 11.75 11.85
CA LYS A 185 -26.42 12.37 12.51
C LYS A 185 -26.10 12.80 13.94
N VAL A 186 -25.04 12.27 14.52
CA VAL A 186 -24.59 12.53 15.89
C VAL A 186 -23.17 13.11 15.86
N GLY A 187 -23.06 14.43 16.08
CA GLY A 187 -21.76 15.11 16.16
C GLY A 187 -21.17 15.55 14.80
N PHE A 188 -19.86 15.77 14.77
CA PHE A 188 -19.08 16.20 13.58
C PHE A 188 -18.42 15.04 12.84
N ASP A 189 -18.83 13.82 13.10
CA ASP A 189 -18.25 12.62 12.54
C ASP A 189 -18.75 12.34 11.12
N LEU A 190 -18.02 11.48 10.42
CA LEU A 190 -18.38 10.98 9.11
C LEU A 190 -18.85 9.54 9.22
N GLU A 191 -19.77 9.14 8.35
CA GLU A 191 -20.33 7.79 8.31
C GLU A 191 -20.37 7.30 6.85
N TRP A 192 -19.91 6.10 6.62
CA TRP A 192 -20.01 5.48 5.31
C TRP A 192 -21.40 4.90 5.08
N TRP A 193 -21.89 5.12 3.89
CA TRP A 193 -23.04 4.43 3.34
C TRP A 193 -22.63 3.65 2.09
N CYS A 194 -23.10 2.41 1.98
CA CYS A 194 -22.89 1.57 0.81
C CYS A 194 -24.20 0.88 0.41
N SER A 195 -24.40 0.64 -0.88
CA SER A 195 -25.55 -0.10 -1.40
C SER A 195 -25.36 -1.62 -1.35
N SER A 196 -24.19 -2.10 -0.95
CA SER A 196 -23.82 -3.53 -0.86
C SER A 196 -23.50 -3.90 0.57
N ASP A 197 -23.97 -5.06 1.01
CA ASP A 197 -23.66 -5.68 2.30
C ASP A 197 -22.67 -6.85 2.13
N SER A 198 -21.75 -6.75 1.17
CA SER A 198 -20.76 -7.78 0.88
C SER A 198 -19.79 -7.99 2.05
N ASP A 199 -19.47 -9.25 2.36
CA ASP A 199 -18.44 -9.63 3.34
C ASP A 199 -17.03 -9.08 3.01
N PHE A 200 -16.82 -8.62 1.77
CA PHE A 200 -15.57 -8.03 1.30
C PHE A 200 -15.60 -6.50 1.27
N LEU A 201 -16.62 -5.88 1.86
CA LEU A 201 -16.68 -4.45 2.13
C LEU A 201 -16.09 -4.17 3.50
N ARG A 202 -15.10 -3.29 3.56
CA ARG A 202 -14.56 -2.76 4.80
C ARG A 202 -14.54 -1.25 4.73
N GLN A 203 -14.99 -0.61 5.77
CA GLN A 203 -15.07 0.84 5.85
C GLN A 203 -14.71 1.28 7.26
N GLY A 204 -14.06 2.42 7.36
CA GLY A 204 -13.72 2.98 8.66
C GLY A 204 -13.62 4.49 8.61
N THR A 205 -13.79 5.08 9.78
CA THR A 205 -13.54 6.49 10.05
C THR A 205 -12.68 6.62 11.29
N ASP A 206 -11.64 7.42 11.19
CA ASP A 206 -10.71 7.66 12.29
C ASP A 206 -10.72 9.17 12.59
N LYS A 207 -11.13 9.53 13.79
CA LYS A 207 -11.21 10.93 14.25
C LYS A 207 -9.85 11.62 14.23
N ASP A 208 -8.81 10.88 14.54
CA ASP A 208 -7.44 11.38 14.62
C ASP A 208 -6.76 11.44 13.26
N GLY A 209 -7.36 10.81 12.23
CA GLY A 209 -6.84 10.79 10.86
C GLY A 209 -5.58 9.96 10.71
N LEU A 210 -5.42 8.90 11.51
CA LEU A 210 -4.22 8.07 11.57
C LEU A 210 -4.35 6.76 10.78
N ALA A 211 -5.57 6.41 10.32
CA ALA A 211 -5.77 5.23 9.49
C ALA A 211 -4.84 5.27 8.26
N SER A 212 -4.19 4.13 7.97
CA SER A 212 -3.17 4.03 6.93
C SER A 212 -3.54 3.00 5.86
N PRO A 213 -4.39 3.36 4.87
CA PRO A 213 -4.84 2.42 3.84
C PRO A 213 -3.79 2.07 2.78
N LEU A 214 -2.80 2.94 2.56
CA LEU A 214 -1.74 2.75 1.58
C LEU A 214 -0.37 3.15 2.12
N PHE A 215 0.67 2.42 1.72
CA PHE A 215 2.05 2.76 2.03
C PHE A 215 3.01 2.29 0.92
N SER A 216 4.17 2.90 0.85
CA SER A 216 5.27 2.41 0.03
C SER A 216 6.19 1.51 0.85
N GLY A 217 6.77 0.51 0.21
CA GLY A 217 7.78 -0.35 0.83
C GLY A 217 9.04 -0.37 -0.03
N LYS A 218 10.20 -0.21 0.59
CA LYS A 218 11.48 -0.32 -0.08
C LYS A 218 12.35 -1.38 0.58
N GLN A 219 13.16 -2.06 -0.23
CA GLN A 219 14.16 -3.03 0.22
C GLN A 219 15.55 -2.60 -0.23
N LYS A 220 16.56 -2.95 0.57
CA LYS A 220 17.94 -2.79 0.16
C LYS A 220 18.27 -3.69 -1.03
N LEU A 221 18.97 -3.15 -2.00
CA LEU A 221 19.54 -3.94 -3.09
C LEU A 221 20.74 -4.73 -2.57
N PRO A 222 20.73 -6.09 -2.58
CA PRO A 222 21.86 -6.89 -2.14
C PRO A 222 23.13 -6.59 -2.95
N LEU A 223 24.30 -6.51 -2.28
CA LEU A 223 25.60 -6.21 -2.90
C LEU A 223 25.95 -7.17 -4.05
N ILE A 224 25.66 -8.47 -3.89
CA ILE A 224 25.91 -9.51 -4.90
C ILE A 224 25.21 -9.20 -6.23
N ARG A 225 23.99 -8.62 -6.18
CA ARG A 225 23.24 -8.27 -7.38
C ARG A 225 23.78 -7.05 -8.12
N ARG A 226 24.51 -6.18 -7.43
CA ARG A 226 25.26 -5.09 -8.06
C ARG A 226 26.40 -5.63 -8.91
N TYR A 227 27.14 -6.59 -8.37
CA TYR A 227 28.28 -7.22 -9.05
C TYR A 227 27.84 -7.99 -10.29
N MET A 228 26.75 -8.78 -10.18
CA MET A 228 26.21 -9.57 -11.32
C MET A 228 25.65 -8.71 -12.47
N ARG A 229 25.37 -7.42 -12.24
CA ARG A 229 24.93 -6.50 -13.29
C ARG A 229 26.06 -5.83 -14.04
N GLY A 230 27.33 -6.17 -13.76
CA GLY A 230 28.47 -5.50 -14.36
C GLY A 230 28.52 -4.00 -14.06
N MET A 231 27.75 -3.54 -13.12
CA MET A 231 27.85 -2.15 -12.66
C MET A 231 29.11 -2.03 -11.84
N PRO A 232 30.04 -1.13 -12.20
CA PRO A 232 31.11 -0.77 -11.28
C PRO A 232 30.43 -0.40 -9.95
N VAL A 233 31.01 -0.82 -8.82
CA VAL A 233 30.56 -0.38 -7.50
C VAL A 233 30.98 1.07 -7.35
N PRO A 234 30.21 2.06 -7.78
CA PRO A 234 30.56 3.43 -7.51
C PRO A 234 30.38 3.67 -6.03
N ASP A 235 31.20 4.56 -5.50
CA ASP A 235 30.82 5.19 -4.22
C ASP A 235 29.37 5.62 -4.31
N PRO A 236 28.55 5.32 -3.29
CA PRO A 236 27.13 5.60 -3.31
C PRO A 236 26.92 7.09 -3.58
N GLU A 237 26.48 7.42 -4.80
CA GLU A 237 25.92 8.75 -5.01
C GLU A 237 24.69 8.94 -4.10
N PRO A 238 24.51 10.14 -3.52
CA PRO A 238 23.37 10.42 -2.65
C PRO A 238 22.06 10.10 -3.33
N GLY A 239 21.20 9.35 -2.66
CA GLY A 239 19.82 9.09 -3.10
C GLY A 239 19.39 7.64 -3.17
N ASP A 240 18.19 7.42 -3.65
CA ASP A 240 17.43 6.15 -3.74
C ASP A 240 18.09 4.99 -4.51
N LYS A 241 19.32 5.15 -5.03
CA LYS A 241 19.97 4.18 -5.95
C LYS A 241 20.19 2.79 -5.36
N PHE A 242 20.21 2.68 -4.04
CA PHE A 242 20.44 1.43 -3.32
C PHE A 242 19.17 0.80 -2.75
N TRP A 243 18.06 1.49 -2.87
CA TRP A 243 16.77 1.03 -2.46
C TRP A 243 15.94 0.76 -3.71
N ILE A 244 15.33 -0.41 -3.75
CA ILE A 244 14.37 -0.77 -4.79
C ILE A 244 12.98 -0.74 -4.20
N ASP A 245 11.99 -0.46 -5.03
CA ASP A 245 10.61 -0.67 -4.63
C ASP A 245 10.44 -2.13 -4.23
N GLY A 246 9.89 -2.31 -3.04
CA GLY A 246 9.77 -3.63 -2.46
C GLY A 246 8.95 -4.53 -3.38
N CYS A 247 9.49 -5.69 -3.67
CA CYS A 247 8.76 -6.74 -4.34
C CYS A 247 8.15 -7.64 -3.26
N PRO A 248 6.84 -7.85 -3.25
CA PRO A 248 6.26 -8.82 -2.33
C PRO A 248 6.88 -10.18 -2.59
N GLY A 249 7.12 -10.93 -1.53
CA GLY A 249 7.69 -12.26 -1.65
C GLY A 249 6.69 -13.31 -2.15
N TRP A 250 5.40 -12.96 -2.27
CA TRP A 250 4.37 -13.88 -2.76
C TRP A 250 4.25 -13.84 -4.28
N GLU A 251 3.87 -14.97 -4.86
CA GLU A 251 3.53 -15.08 -6.28
C GLU A 251 2.20 -14.35 -6.57
N PRO A 252 1.97 -13.91 -7.83
CA PRO A 252 0.67 -13.42 -8.24
C PRO A 252 -0.44 -14.40 -7.87
N VAL A 253 -1.62 -13.89 -7.59
CA VAL A 253 -2.76 -14.72 -7.21
C VAL A 253 -3.83 -14.74 -8.29
N ASP A 254 -4.46 -15.89 -8.48
CA ASP A 254 -5.61 -16.08 -9.36
C ASP A 254 -6.85 -15.29 -8.87
N GLU A 255 -7.98 -15.47 -9.55
CA GLU A 255 -9.23 -14.76 -9.22
C GLU A 255 -9.82 -15.18 -7.87
N ASP A 256 -9.41 -16.32 -7.32
CA ASP A 256 -9.85 -16.83 -6.02
C ASP A 256 -8.84 -16.54 -4.89
N GLY A 257 -7.68 -15.99 -5.23
CA GLY A 257 -6.61 -15.64 -4.28
C GLY A 257 -5.66 -16.79 -3.97
N TYR A 258 -5.61 -17.82 -4.84
CA TYR A 258 -4.57 -18.85 -4.82
C TYR A 258 -3.35 -18.38 -5.61
N ASP A 259 -2.20 -18.99 -5.33
CA ASP A 259 -1.01 -18.76 -6.13
C ASP A 259 -1.29 -19.13 -7.60
N ASP A 260 -1.06 -18.18 -8.47
CA ASP A 260 -1.19 -18.32 -9.92
C ASP A 260 0.19 -18.15 -10.55
N PRO A 261 1.03 -19.18 -10.57
CA PRO A 261 2.34 -19.08 -11.18
C PRO A 261 2.18 -18.83 -12.67
N ILE A 262 2.68 -17.70 -13.14
CA ILE A 262 2.73 -17.40 -14.57
C ILE A 262 3.61 -18.43 -15.24
N TRP A 263 3.04 -19.29 -16.08
CA TRP A 263 3.77 -20.27 -16.89
C TRP A 263 4.66 -19.52 -17.90
N GLU A 264 5.86 -20.00 -18.11
CA GLU A 264 6.84 -19.35 -19.01
C GLU A 264 6.36 -19.19 -20.47
N GLU A 265 5.34 -19.95 -20.86
CA GLU A 265 4.78 -19.95 -22.22
C GLU A 265 3.95 -18.69 -22.56
N ASP A 266 3.42 -17.97 -21.56
CA ASP A 266 2.65 -16.72 -21.78
C ASP A 266 3.55 -15.47 -21.85
N TYR A 267 4.85 -15.66 -22.02
CA TYR A 267 5.82 -14.61 -21.81
C TYR A 267 6.33 -13.98 -23.11
N GLU A 268 5.74 -12.85 -23.51
CA GLU A 268 6.49 -11.88 -24.35
C GLU A 268 7.53 -11.16 -23.46
N PRO A 269 8.82 -11.16 -23.87
CA PRO A 269 9.90 -10.67 -23.01
C PRO A 269 9.87 -9.15 -22.86
N ASN A 270 9.02 -8.66 -21.99
CA ASN A 270 9.14 -7.31 -21.48
C ASN A 270 10.24 -7.31 -20.41
N VAL A 271 11.45 -6.93 -20.82
CA VAL A 271 12.69 -6.98 -20.02
C VAL A 271 12.51 -6.44 -18.59
N ALA A 272 11.68 -5.42 -18.38
CA ALA A 272 11.40 -4.86 -17.06
C ALA A 272 10.63 -5.82 -16.12
N ARG A 273 9.74 -6.68 -16.66
CA ARG A 273 9.02 -7.70 -15.87
C ARG A 273 9.93 -8.87 -15.50
N VAL A 274 10.79 -9.32 -16.40
CA VAL A 274 11.77 -10.39 -16.14
C VAL A 274 12.68 -10.00 -14.96
N TRP A 275 13.17 -8.79 -14.98
CA TRP A 275 14.06 -8.30 -13.92
C TRP A 275 13.36 -8.21 -12.56
N ARG A 276 12.08 -7.80 -12.50
CA ARG A 276 11.31 -7.80 -11.26
C ARG A 276 11.16 -9.23 -10.70
N ARG A 277 10.86 -10.21 -11.55
CA ARG A 277 10.64 -11.61 -11.13
C ARG A 277 11.93 -12.27 -10.62
N ILE A 278 13.03 -12.09 -11.31
CA ILE A 278 14.35 -12.58 -10.87
C ILE A 278 14.74 -11.94 -9.52
N MET A 279 14.42 -10.67 -9.33
CA MET A 279 14.69 -9.94 -8.11
C MET A 279 13.87 -10.43 -6.92
N CYS A 280 12.59 -10.82 -7.13
CA CYS A 280 11.75 -11.38 -6.08
C CYS A 280 12.16 -12.79 -5.67
N LYS A 281 12.36 -13.71 -6.65
CA LYS A 281 12.71 -15.11 -6.35
C LYS A 281 14.01 -15.29 -5.56
N SER A 282 15.01 -14.44 -5.81
CA SER A 282 16.28 -14.56 -5.10
C SER A 282 16.32 -13.91 -3.71
N SER A 283 15.23 -13.23 -3.28
CA SER A 283 15.09 -12.78 -1.88
C SER A 283 14.54 -13.87 -0.94
N MET A 284 14.03 -14.98 -1.48
CA MET A 284 13.47 -16.10 -0.70
C MET A 284 14.47 -17.20 -0.33
N GLN A 285 15.70 -17.15 -0.81
CA GLN A 285 16.68 -18.26 -0.62
C GLN A 285 17.76 -17.98 0.42
N TRP A 286 17.51 -17.05 1.38
CA TRP A 286 18.45 -16.81 2.49
C TRP A 286 17.69 -16.59 3.80
#